data_be18099c3b15b40cff4b7be5a9428d36
#
_entry.id   be18099c3b15b40cff4b7be5a9428d36
#
_cell.length_a   1.000
_cell.length_b   1.000
_cell.length_c   1.000
_cell.angle_alpha   90.00
_cell.angle_beta   90.00
_cell.angle_gamma   90.00
#
_symmetry.space_group_name_H-M   'P 1'
#
loop_
_entity.id
_entity.type
_entity.pdbx_description
1 polymer ?
#
loop_
_entity_poly.entity_id
_entity_poly.type
_entity_poly.pdbx_seq_one_letter_code
_entity_poly.pdbx_strand_id
1 'polypeptide(L)'
;MKNLRFALLAATLAGVLASSTAAAAPVTTLTVKMVAQNDSGENGTAVLTQVSDGVRIAVKLDGTPQDVPQPTHIHIGNCGHINKAPEYPLSNTVNGSGLSTVKGVTLDQLLAGTYAINVHKSGTDLGTYVSCGNIKA
;
A
#
# COMPACT_ATOMS: atom_id res chain seq x y z
N MET A 1 -68.12 50.06 -11.90
CA MET A 1 -66.93 49.77 -12.64
C MET A 1 -65.94 49.11 -11.66
N LYS A 2 -65.76 47.80 -11.68
CA LYS A 2 -64.96 47.03 -10.73
C LYS A 2 -63.63 46.69 -11.38
N ASN A 3 -62.51 47.25 -10.86
CA ASN A 3 -61.15 46.98 -11.33
C ASN A 3 -60.65 45.69 -10.73
N LEU A 4 -60.48 44.65 -11.57
CA LEU A 4 -59.95 43.36 -11.22
C LEU A 4 -58.38 43.43 -11.36
N ARG A 5 -57.68 43.38 -10.22
CA ARG A 5 -56.21 43.31 -10.22
C ARG A 5 -55.79 41.88 -10.23
N PHE A 6 -55.16 41.43 -11.33
CA PHE A 6 -54.49 40.16 -11.42
C PHE A 6 -53.11 40.26 -10.74
N ALA A 7 -52.92 39.50 -9.68
CA ALA A 7 -51.61 39.30 -9.07
C ALA A 7 -50.90 38.12 -9.78
N LEU A 8 -49.77 38.40 -10.45
CA LEU A 8 -48.88 37.34 -10.98
C LEU A 8 -48.03 36.82 -9.80
N LEU A 9 -48.22 35.57 -9.43
CA LEU A 9 -47.29 34.83 -8.58
C LEU A 9 -46.13 34.34 -9.46
N ALA A 10 -44.93 34.88 -9.25
CA ALA A 10 -43.70 34.36 -9.82
C ALA A 10 -43.20 33.23 -8.92
N ALA A 11 -43.28 31.97 -9.40
CA ALA A 11 -42.69 30.84 -8.73
C ALA A 11 -41.22 30.73 -9.12
N THR A 12 -40.31 31.05 -8.20
CA THR A 12 -38.85 30.83 -8.38
C THR A 12 -38.53 29.37 -8.12
N LEU A 13 -38.20 28.61 -9.16
CA LEU A 13 -37.65 27.25 -9.07
C LEU A 13 -36.18 27.36 -8.62
N ALA A 14 -35.89 27.09 -7.35
CA ALA A 14 -34.53 26.93 -6.87
C ALA A 14 -34.00 25.54 -7.31
N GLY A 15 -33.17 25.50 -8.35
CA GLY A 15 -32.50 24.30 -8.78
C GLY A 15 -31.40 23.90 -7.79
N VAL A 16 -31.55 22.76 -7.10
CA VAL A 16 -30.50 22.17 -6.28
C VAL A 16 -29.53 21.49 -7.21
N LEU A 17 -28.33 22.07 -7.40
CA LEU A 17 -27.23 21.43 -8.07
C LEU A 17 -26.65 20.35 -7.13
N ALA A 18 -27.01 19.10 -7.35
CA ALA A 18 -26.39 17.95 -6.69
C ALA A 18 -24.99 17.77 -7.26
N SER A 19 -23.96 18.17 -6.50
CA SER A 19 -22.56 17.87 -6.83
C SER A 19 -22.33 16.38 -6.59
N SER A 20 -22.25 15.59 -7.65
CA SER A 20 -21.81 14.20 -7.57
C SER A 20 -20.31 14.15 -7.37
N THR A 21 -19.84 13.80 -6.16
CA THR A 21 -18.44 13.43 -5.91
C THR A 21 -18.20 12.07 -6.53
N ALA A 22 -17.47 12.03 -7.63
CA ALA A 22 -17.00 10.76 -8.18
C ALA A 22 -15.99 10.14 -7.18
N ALA A 23 -16.33 8.97 -6.62
CA ALA A 23 -15.38 8.20 -5.82
C ALA A 23 -14.26 7.70 -6.74
N ALA A 24 -12.99 7.84 -6.31
CA ALA A 24 -11.86 7.25 -7.03
C ALA A 24 -12.02 5.73 -7.09
N ALA A 25 -11.65 5.11 -8.22
CA ALA A 25 -11.65 3.66 -8.35
C ALA A 25 -10.66 3.06 -7.34
N PRO A 26 -10.98 1.90 -6.74
CA PRO A 26 -10.08 1.25 -5.79
C PRO A 26 -8.78 0.84 -6.46
N VAL A 27 -7.65 1.02 -5.76
CA VAL A 27 -6.33 0.55 -6.21
C VAL A 27 -6.30 -0.97 -6.08
N THR A 28 -6.10 -1.67 -7.19
CA THR A 28 -6.05 -3.15 -7.22
C THR A 28 -4.63 -3.69 -7.27
N THR A 29 -3.66 -2.87 -7.66
CA THR A 29 -2.24 -3.24 -7.75
C THR A 29 -1.37 -2.03 -7.46
N LEU A 30 -0.32 -2.25 -6.65
CA LEU A 30 0.69 -1.25 -6.31
C LEU A 30 2.08 -1.84 -6.52
N THR A 31 2.97 -1.11 -7.18
CA THR A 31 4.39 -1.46 -7.24
C THR A 31 5.18 -0.57 -6.28
N VAL A 32 5.80 -1.20 -5.30
CA VAL A 32 6.68 -0.55 -4.31
C VAL A 32 8.13 -0.74 -4.77
N LYS A 33 8.87 0.38 -4.87
CA LYS A 33 10.31 0.32 -5.10
C LYS A 33 11.01 -0.14 -3.82
N MET A 34 11.80 -1.21 -3.91
CA MET A 34 12.68 -1.70 -2.86
C MET A 34 14.08 -1.12 -3.06
N VAL A 35 14.62 -0.49 -2.02
CA VAL A 35 15.92 0.19 -2.07
C VAL A 35 16.87 -0.48 -1.09
N ALA A 36 18.09 -0.75 -1.55
CA ALA A 36 19.15 -1.32 -0.74
C ALA A 36 19.42 -0.48 0.52
N GLN A 37 19.65 -1.16 1.62
CA GLN A 37 20.06 -0.58 2.90
C GLN A 37 21.38 -1.21 3.37
N ASN A 38 22.14 -0.48 4.19
CA ASN A 38 23.40 -0.94 4.79
C ASN A 38 24.38 -1.51 3.74
N ASP A 39 24.49 -0.80 2.60
CA ASP A 39 25.41 -1.15 1.50
C ASP A 39 25.23 -2.57 0.95
N SER A 40 24.05 -3.17 1.11
CA SER A 40 23.75 -4.53 0.66
C SER A 40 23.78 -4.69 -0.86
N GLY A 41 23.41 -3.63 -1.62
CA GLY A 41 23.20 -3.71 -3.06
C GLY A 41 21.86 -4.33 -3.46
N GLU A 42 21.01 -4.76 -2.51
CA GLU A 42 19.76 -5.48 -2.76
C GLU A 42 18.62 -4.53 -3.13
N ASN A 43 18.46 -4.25 -4.41
CA ASN A 43 17.44 -3.38 -4.97
C ASN A 43 16.39 -4.17 -5.77
N GLY A 44 15.19 -3.60 -5.91
CA GLY A 44 14.17 -4.24 -6.74
C GLY A 44 12.77 -3.68 -6.52
N THR A 45 11.78 -4.56 -6.50
CA THR A 45 10.37 -4.20 -6.35
C THR A 45 9.61 -5.19 -5.49
N ALA A 46 8.54 -4.70 -4.87
CA ALA A 46 7.48 -5.54 -4.33
C ALA A 46 6.16 -5.15 -5.02
N VAL A 47 5.49 -6.12 -5.64
CA VAL A 47 4.18 -5.91 -6.27
C VAL A 47 3.10 -6.41 -5.33
N LEU A 48 2.24 -5.51 -4.88
CA LEU A 48 1.10 -5.78 -4.03
C LEU A 48 -0.15 -5.83 -4.92
N THR A 49 -0.91 -6.92 -4.82
CA THR A 49 -2.14 -7.11 -5.60
C THR A 49 -3.28 -7.46 -4.66
N GLN A 50 -4.41 -6.73 -4.75
CA GLN A 50 -5.63 -7.10 -4.04
C GLN A 50 -6.15 -8.44 -4.56
N VAL A 51 -6.38 -9.37 -3.67
CA VAL A 51 -7.02 -10.67 -3.97
C VAL A 51 -8.26 -10.85 -3.08
N SER A 52 -9.04 -11.89 -3.34
CA SER A 52 -10.34 -12.09 -2.67
C SER A 52 -10.26 -12.19 -1.15
N ASP A 53 -9.17 -12.73 -0.60
CA ASP A 53 -9.00 -13.00 0.83
C ASP A 53 -7.89 -12.14 1.49
N GLY A 54 -7.30 -11.18 0.75
CA GLY A 54 -6.24 -10.34 1.28
C GLY A 54 -5.42 -9.62 0.22
N VAL A 55 -4.14 -9.40 0.50
CA VAL A 55 -3.18 -8.78 -0.43
C VAL A 55 -2.04 -9.76 -0.72
N ARG A 56 -1.87 -10.10 -1.98
CA ARG A 56 -0.72 -10.88 -2.46
C ARG A 56 0.46 -9.95 -2.68
N ILE A 57 1.64 -10.35 -2.20
CA ILE A 57 2.87 -9.58 -2.27
C ILE A 57 3.95 -10.44 -2.93
N ALA A 58 4.45 -9.98 -4.06
CA ALA A 58 5.55 -10.59 -4.80
C ALA A 58 6.78 -9.69 -4.70
N VAL A 59 7.81 -10.15 -4.00
CA VAL A 59 9.11 -9.47 -3.87
C VAL A 59 10.06 -9.99 -4.93
N LYS A 60 10.76 -9.07 -5.60
CA LYS A 60 11.85 -9.36 -6.52
C LYS A 60 13.01 -8.42 -6.25
N LEU A 61 14.17 -8.99 -5.89
CA LEU A 61 15.39 -8.25 -5.60
C LEU A 61 16.56 -8.81 -6.44
N ASP A 62 17.42 -7.91 -6.86
CA ASP A 62 18.74 -8.22 -7.41
C ASP A 62 19.80 -8.06 -6.32
N GLY A 63 21.01 -8.61 -6.53
CA GLY A 63 22.13 -8.47 -5.60
C GLY A 63 22.04 -9.32 -4.34
N THR A 64 21.07 -10.22 -4.25
CA THR A 64 20.85 -11.06 -3.07
C THR A 64 21.86 -12.20 -2.98
N PRO A 65 22.21 -12.68 -1.77
CA PRO A 65 23.05 -13.86 -1.59
C PRO A 65 22.34 -15.13 -2.09
N GLN A 66 23.12 -16.08 -2.58
CA GLN A 66 22.62 -17.38 -3.04
C GLN A 66 22.22 -18.25 -1.84
N ASP A 67 21.02 -18.86 -1.94
CA ASP A 67 20.50 -19.87 -1.01
C ASP A 67 20.41 -19.42 0.46
N VAL A 68 20.41 -18.11 0.71
CA VAL A 68 20.19 -17.54 2.04
C VAL A 68 18.74 -17.12 2.17
N PRO A 69 17.95 -17.75 3.07
CA PRO A 69 16.60 -17.26 3.38
C PRO A 69 16.69 -15.93 4.13
N GLN A 70 16.10 -14.89 3.54
CA GLN A 70 16.07 -13.54 4.10
C GLN A 70 14.66 -13.26 4.65
N PRO A 71 14.49 -13.20 5.98
CA PRO A 71 13.19 -12.86 6.58
C PRO A 71 12.67 -11.56 6.04
N THR A 72 11.39 -11.55 5.68
CA THR A 72 10.72 -10.41 5.05
C THR A 72 9.43 -10.11 5.81
N HIS A 73 9.19 -8.84 6.09
CA HIS A 73 8.02 -8.41 6.86
C HIS A 73 7.43 -7.11 6.34
N ILE A 74 6.16 -6.86 6.64
CA ILE A 74 5.59 -5.51 6.67
C ILE A 74 5.67 -5.01 8.11
N HIS A 75 6.19 -3.80 8.28
CA HIS A 75 6.28 -3.09 9.56
C HIS A 75 5.45 -1.81 9.52
N ILE A 76 4.94 -1.41 10.69
CA ILE A 76 4.42 -0.06 10.89
C ILE A 76 5.61 0.91 10.85
N GLY A 77 5.44 2.04 10.16
CA GLY A 77 6.45 3.06 9.97
C GLY A 77 6.91 3.15 8.52
N ASN A 78 8.03 3.83 8.32
CA ASN A 78 8.67 4.00 7.02
C ASN A 78 10.13 3.54 7.07
N CYS A 79 10.79 3.40 5.92
CA CYS A 79 12.16 2.87 5.85
C CYS A 79 13.20 3.62 6.70
N GLY A 80 12.93 4.88 7.09
CA GLY A 80 13.79 5.63 8.02
C GLY A 80 13.47 5.39 9.48
N HIS A 81 12.23 4.97 9.81
CA HIS A 81 11.74 4.79 11.18
C HIS A 81 10.72 3.63 11.22
N ILE A 82 11.23 2.41 11.26
CA ILE A 82 10.43 1.18 11.31
C ILE A 82 10.18 0.78 12.77
N ASN A 83 8.93 0.44 13.11
CA ASN A 83 8.65 -0.29 14.35
C ASN A 83 9.33 -1.67 14.26
N LYS A 84 10.13 -2.03 15.25
CA LYS A 84 10.91 -3.29 15.24
C LYS A 84 10.03 -4.54 15.25
N ALA A 85 8.83 -4.46 15.86
CA ALA A 85 7.87 -5.55 15.82
C ALA A 85 7.21 -5.59 14.42
N PRO A 86 7.26 -6.74 13.71
CA PRO A 86 6.57 -6.86 12.43
C PRO A 86 5.05 -6.83 12.62
N GLU A 87 4.34 -6.13 11.74
CA GLU A 87 2.88 -6.13 11.70
C GLU A 87 2.36 -7.37 10.95
N TYR A 88 2.97 -7.65 9.79
CA TYR A 88 2.62 -8.84 9.00
C TYR A 88 3.88 -9.59 8.60
N PRO A 89 4.01 -10.86 9.03
CA PRO A 89 5.08 -11.73 8.53
C PRO A 89 4.82 -12.10 7.06
N LEU A 90 5.89 -12.13 6.27
CA LEU A 90 5.87 -12.60 4.89
C LEU A 90 6.75 -13.87 4.77
N SER A 91 6.61 -14.58 3.66
CA SER A 91 7.57 -15.64 3.31
C SER A 91 8.95 -15.03 3.12
N ASN A 92 10.00 -15.78 3.51
CA ASN A 92 11.36 -15.36 3.27
C ASN A 92 11.60 -15.08 1.78
N THR A 93 12.39 -14.04 1.50
CA THR A 93 12.97 -13.85 0.18
C THR A 93 14.18 -14.76 0.04
N VAL A 94 14.20 -15.61 -0.99
CA VAL A 94 15.30 -16.54 -1.30
C VAL A 94 15.71 -16.32 -2.74
N ASN A 95 16.99 -16.17 -2.99
CA ASN A 95 17.53 -15.91 -4.35
C ASN A 95 16.77 -14.74 -5.03
N GLY A 96 16.51 -13.70 -4.26
CA GLY A 96 15.81 -12.48 -4.70
C GLY A 96 14.30 -12.64 -4.94
N SER A 97 13.69 -13.75 -4.53
CA SER A 97 12.27 -13.98 -4.79
C SER A 97 11.49 -14.36 -3.53
N GLY A 98 10.38 -13.69 -3.27
CA GLY A 98 9.45 -14.01 -2.20
C GLY A 98 8.00 -13.83 -2.67
N LEU A 99 7.10 -14.72 -2.24
CA LEU A 99 5.67 -14.62 -2.53
C LEU A 99 4.87 -14.92 -1.26
N SER A 100 3.98 -14.00 -0.92
CA SER A 100 3.13 -14.11 0.27
C SER A 100 1.71 -13.66 -0.03
N THR A 101 0.75 -14.07 0.81
CA THR A 101 -0.58 -13.47 0.89
C THR A 101 -0.86 -13.10 2.33
N VAL A 102 -1.05 -11.81 2.58
CA VAL A 102 -1.51 -11.30 3.88
C VAL A 102 -3.03 -11.34 3.87
N LYS A 103 -3.60 -12.26 4.65
CA LYS A 103 -5.05 -12.47 4.71
C LYS A 103 -5.74 -11.46 5.61
N GLY A 104 -7.00 -11.15 5.30
CA GLY A 104 -7.85 -10.29 6.14
C GLY A 104 -7.50 -8.80 6.11
N VAL A 105 -6.60 -8.37 5.20
CA VAL A 105 -6.24 -6.97 4.98
C VAL A 105 -6.53 -6.59 3.53
N THR A 106 -6.90 -5.34 3.29
CA THR A 106 -7.06 -4.80 1.94
C THR A 106 -5.88 -3.91 1.56
N LEU A 107 -5.66 -3.74 0.25
CA LEU A 107 -4.63 -2.83 -0.25
C LEU A 107 -4.92 -1.38 0.17
N ASP A 108 -6.20 -0.98 0.20
CA ASP A 108 -6.62 0.34 0.66
C ASP A 108 -6.28 0.56 2.15
N GLN A 109 -6.41 -0.47 3.00
CA GLN A 109 -6.00 -0.40 4.41
C GLN A 109 -4.48 -0.22 4.53
N LEU A 110 -3.68 -0.92 3.72
CA LEU A 110 -2.23 -0.73 3.71
C LEU A 110 -1.84 0.66 3.21
N LEU A 111 -2.56 1.21 2.22
CA LEU A 111 -2.33 2.56 1.69
C LEU A 111 -2.79 3.67 2.65
N ALA A 112 -3.82 3.42 3.46
CA ALA A 112 -4.32 4.38 4.46
C ALA A 112 -3.40 4.49 5.69
N GLY A 113 -2.61 3.45 5.97
CA GLY A 113 -1.63 3.41 7.05
C GLY A 113 -0.25 3.93 6.64
N THR A 114 0.68 3.84 7.56
CA THR A 114 2.10 4.07 7.28
C THR A 114 2.83 2.75 7.46
N TYR A 115 3.19 2.11 6.36
CA TYR A 115 3.82 0.79 6.34
C TYR A 115 5.03 0.76 5.42
N ALA A 116 5.98 -0.12 5.75
CA ALA A 116 7.12 -0.43 4.89
C ALA A 116 7.31 -1.95 4.81
N ILE A 117 7.72 -2.43 3.63
CA ILE A 117 8.23 -3.79 3.45
C ILE A 117 9.72 -3.74 3.74
N ASN A 118 10.18 -4.65 4.59
CA ASN A 118 11.57 -4.75 4.98
C ASN A 118 12.09 -6.17 4.77
N VAL A 119 13.31 -6.29 4.29
CA VAL A 119 14.03 -7.55 4.13
C VAL A 119 15.26 -7.52 5.04
N HIS A 120 15.40 -8.56 5.86
CA HIS A 120 16.53 -8.73 6.77
C HIS A 120 17.66 -9.51 6.11
N LYS A 121 18.88 -9.39 6.64
CA LYS A 121 20.07 -10.04 6.09
C LYS A 121 19.97 -11.57 6.13
N SER A 122 19.52 -12.13 7.24
CA SER A 122 19.33 -13.57 7.41
C SER A 122 18.50 -13.88 8.66
N GLY A 123 18.11 -15.13 8.86
CA GLY A 123 17.41 -15.57 10.08
C GLY A 123 18.25 -15.47 11.35
N THR A 124 19.58 -15.38 11.24
CA THR A 124 20.51 -15.20 12.36
C THR A 124 20.94 -13.74 12.56
N ASP A 125 20.58 -12.87 11.61
CA ASP A 125 20.88 -11.43 11.67
C ASP A 125 19.63 -10.63 11.26
N LEU A 126 18.68 -10.54 12.16
CA LEU A 126 17.46 -9.73 12.01
C LEU A 126 17.69 -8.24 12.31
N GLY A 127 18.81 -7.88 12.89
CA GLY A 127 19.17 -6.49 13.19
C GLY A 127 19.61 -5.71 11.95
N THR A 128 20.15 -6.40 10.94
CA THR A 128 20.63 -5.81 9.70
C THR A 128 19.55 -5.87 8.62
N TYR A 129 19.07 -4.70 8.19
CA TYR A 129 18.15 -4.56 7.08
C TYR A 129 18.91 -4.44 5.77
N VAL A 130 18.50 -5.16 4.74
CA VAL A 130 19.19 -5.18 3.45
C VAL A 130 18.40 -4.53 2.32
N SER A 131 17.08 -4.50 2.43
CA SER A 131 16.22 -3.79 1.46
C SER A 131 14.95 -3.29 2.12
N CYS A 132 14.46 -2.13 1.68
CA CYS A 132 13.23 -1.56 2.23
C CYS A 132 12.45 -0.77 1.17
N GLY A 133 11.13 -0.84 1.23
CA GLY A 133 10.22 -0.06 0.40
C GLY A 133 9.00 0.43 1.16
N ASN A 134 8.69 1.72 1.06
CA ASN A 134 7.50 2.31 1.68
C ASN A 134 6.25 1.96 0.87
N ILE A 135 5.20 1.46 1.54
CA ILE A 135 3.90 1.19 0.93
C ILE A 135 3.16 2.52 0.80
N LYS A 136 3.18 3.09 -0.39
CA LYS A 136 2.50 4.34 -0.74
C LYS A 136 2.22 4.40 -2.23
N ALA A 137 1.12 5.05 -2.62
CA ALA A 137 0.81 5.38 -4.01
C ALA A 137 1.67 6.52 -4.55
#